data_7903687c0d309249745404935d78a0ca
#
_entry.id   7903687c0d309249745404935d78a0ca
#
_cell.length_a   1.000
_cell.length_b   1.000
_cell.length_c   1.000
_cell.angle_alpha   90.00
_cell.angle_beta   90.00
_cell.angle_gamma   90.00
#
_symmetry.space_group_name_H-M   'P 1'
#
loop_
_entity.id
_entity.type
_entity.pdbx_description
1 polymer ?
#
loop_
_entity_poly.entity_id
_entity_poly.type
_entity_poly.pdbx_seq_one_letter_code
_entity_poly.pdbx_strand_id
1 'polypeptide(L)'
;MAINTLRPVVRGPCFAARPSRLAIAAALVCASAGASASAQDTDAFFGGSGLLVVSRSVYDNVSSNVTPGMTLPPNCNSAQASCPTGGAPTDGTYPAVWNNALYDPSFGITARIFLDTITPGGQVVHTLEVPNSLHPGHGHDQLVTSFSSKSELGLNLSRDGRYLTFMGYVAPVNTIDVSNSNTPGAIDPTNPDGQAFYRAVARLDAEGHFSFTETNAYSGNNGRAALLNNGNDNGEGNGVYFTVGNAGNGSNPQPAGVILGAGAQFIEATHQHEAQQTPGTPTPLASFSVTQLGAKADKVGKDDNFRGLTVFNNVVYFTKGSGGNGVNTVYFVDTTGKACPSGGVGVPVAGAKLPSNPLAYDASTLTTSGLPSNVCVLAGFPATPNKTATTLSYPFGLWFANANTLYVADEGDGYSGGTDLYTHAAQQTGAGLQKWVYNAGTKSWKLAYTIQNGLNLGTSYTVAGYPVGTNSATGLPWSPATDGLRNITGHVEQDGTVTIWAITSTVSGNGDQGADPNRLVAVRDVLRNTTASGAANERFVTLRNAGFGEVLRGVSLAPGGQFGKWF
;
A
#
# COMPACT_ATOMS: atom_id res chain seq x y z
N MET A 1 -60.80 -36.12 51.53
CA MET A 1 -60.69 -36.12 53.01
C MET A 1 -59.49 -35.27 53.40
N ALA A 2 -59.75 -34.16 54.01
CA ALA A 2 -58.99 -33.37 54.98
C ALA A 2 -57.60 -32.89 54.56
N ILE A 3 -57.38 -31.62 54.19
CA ILE A 3 -57.24 -30.41 55.11
C ILE A 3 -55.94 -30.47 55.92
N ASN A 4 -55.00 -29.58 55.61
CA ASN A 4 -54.55 -28.41 56.44
C ASN A 4 -53.31 -27.74 55.77
N THR A 5 -53.49 -26.56 55.36
CA THR A 5 -53.05 -25.21 55.73
C THR A 5 -51.84 -25.12 56.68
N LEU A 6 -50.83 -24.33 56.27
CA LEU A 6 -50.25 -23.20 56.98
C LEU A 6 -49.32 -22.33 56.16
N ARG A 7 -49.57 -21.05 56.08
CA ARG A 7 -48.76 -19.91 55.66
C ARG A 7 -47.92 -19.39 56.84
N PRO A 8 -47.16 -18.31 56.65
CA PRO A 8 -46.03 -17.95 55.80
C PRO A 8 -44.82 -17.47 56.63
N VAL A 9 -43.63 -17.37 56.04
CA VAL A 9 -42.58 -16.52 56.61
C VAL A 9 -41.95 -15.69 55.47
N VAL A 10 -42.16 -14.41 55.59
CA VAL A 10 -41.55 -13.32 54.81
C VAL A 10 -40.06 -13.24 55.17
N ARG A 11 -39.19 -13.31 54.16
CA ARG A 11 -37.83 -12.75 54.26
C ARG A 11 -37.54 -11.89 53.06
N GLY A 12 -37.06 -10.68 53.35
CA GLY A 12 -36.80 -9.61 52.41
C GLY A 12 -35.67 -9.82 51.41
N PRO A 13 -35.52 -8.91 50.48
CA PRO A 13 -34.65 -9.08 49.34
C PRO A 13 -33.16 -8.87 49.68
N CYS A 14 -32.33 -9.85 49.41
CA CYS A 14 -30.89 -9.65 49.31
C CYS A 14 -30.59 -8.90 48.02
N PHE A 15 -30.12 -7.68 48.13
CA PHE A 15 -29.49 -6.95 47.07
C PHE A 15 -28.21 -7.67 46.63
N ALA A 16 -28.20 -8.32 45.46
CA ALA A 16 -26.99 -8.75 44.79
C ALA A 16 -26.37 -7.50 44.14
N ALA A 17 -25.28 -7.02 44.72
CA ALA A 17 -24.43 -6.01 44.12
C ALA A 17 -23.82 -6.57 42.84
N ARG A 18 -24.09 -5.94 41.71
CA ARG A 18 -23.37 -6.18 40.46
C ARG A 18 -21.90 -5.76 40.65
N PRO A 19 -20.90 -6.58 40.30
CA PRO A 19 -19.53 -6.11 40.28
C PRO A 19 -19.38 -5.06 39.18
N SER A 20 -18.88 -3.90 39.58
CA SER A 20 -18.52 -2.80 38.69
C SER A 20 -17.44 -3.26 37.72
N ARG A 21 -17.61 -2.94 36.42
CA ARG A 21 -16.66 -3.17 35.32
C ARG A 21 -15.43 -2.24 35.42
N LEU A 22 -14.75 -2.21 36.53
CA LEU A 22 -13.61 -1.30 36.77
C LEU A 22 -12.37 -2.01 37.35
N ALA A 23 -12.17 -3.29 37.07
CA ALA A 23 -11.04 -4.03 37.62
C ALA A 23 -10.34 -4.97 36.63
N ILE A 24 -10.34 -4.71 35.31
CA ILE A 24 -9.54 -5.44 34.30
C ILE A 24 -8.76 -4.49 33.38
N ALA A 25 -8.38 -3.32 33.88
CA ALA A 25 -7.53 -2.38 33.13
C ALA A 25 -6.19 -2.06 33.81
N ALA A 26 -5.70 -2.94 34.68
CA ALA A 26 -4.49 -2.64 35.45
C ALA A 26 -3.45 -3.77 35.50
N ALA A 27 -3.29 -4.56 34.43
CA ALA A 27 -2.25 -5.62 34.41
C ALA A 27 -1.60 -5.84 33.03
N LEU A 28 -1.39 -4.81 32.22
CA LEU A 28 -0.54 -4.91 31.03
C LEU A 28 0.16 -3.58 30.68
N VAL A 29 0.78 -2.94 31.67
CA VAL A 29 1.69 -1.81 31.44
C VAL A 29 2.92 -2.00 32.32
N CYS A 30 3.87 -2.78 31.84
CA CYS A 30 5.28 -2.71 32.24
C CYS A 30 6.12 -3.50 31.24
N ALA A 31 6.61 -2.85 30.19
CA ALA A 31 7.92 -3.05 29.56
C ALA A 31 7.98 -2.36 28.20
N SER A 32 8.20 -1.05 28.19
CA SER A 32 8.96 -0.39 27.10
C SER A 32 9.28 1.05 27.55
N ALA A 33 10.25 1.19 28.40
CA ALA A 33 10.84 2.49 28.70
C ALA A 33 11.92 2.81 27.64
N GLY A 34 11.46 3.13 26.44
CA GLY A 34 12.18 3.97 25.50
C GLY A 34 11.46 5.31 25.53
N ALA A 35 12.17 6.42 25.64
CA ALA A 35 11.62 7.77 25.73
C ALA A 35 10.78 8.10 24.47
N SER A 36 9.56 7.60 24.43
CA SER A 36 8.52 8.04 23.50
C SER A 36 7.79 9.16 24.22
N ALA A 37 7.64 10.32 23.58
CA ALA A 37 6.66 11.29 24.00
C ALA A 37 5.34 10.55 24.29
N SER A 38 4.62 10.89 25.36
CA SER A 38 3.36 10.21 25.64
C SER A 38 2.39 10.43 24.47
N ALA A 39 1.50 9.47 24.19
CA ALA A 39 0.52 9.62 23.12
C ALA A 39 -0.31 10.92 23.28
N GLN A 40 -0.56 11.35 24.52
CA GLN A 40 -1.24 12.63 24.82
C GLN A 40 -0.44 13.84 24.35
N ASP A 41 0.90 13.83 24.48
CA ASP A 41 1.76 14.93 24.03
C ASP A 41 1.82 14.98 22.50
N THR A 42 1.83 13.81 21.83
CA THR A 42 1.80 13.73 20.37
C THR A 42 0.45 14.12 19.79
N ASP A 43 -0.68 13.77 20.43
CA ASP A 43 -2.01 14.23 20.03
C ASP A 43 -2.14 15.75 20.12
N ALA A 44 -1.63 16.36 21.19
CA ALA A 44 -1.61 17.82 21.33
C ALA A 44 -0.76 18.50 20.27
N PHE A 45 0.33 17.85 19.85
CA PHE A 45 1.24 18.38 18.83
C PHE A 45 0.71 18.25 17.41
N PHE A 46 0.11 17.08 17.05
CA PHE A 46 -0.36 16.82 15.69
C PHE A 46 -1.81 17.25 15.43
N GLY A 47 -2.46 17.83 16.41
CA GLY A 47 -3.69 18.61 16.24
C GLY A 47 -4.97 17.84 16.00
N GLY A 48 -6.02 18.35 16.45
CA GLY A 48 -7.33 17.89 16.78
C GLY A 48 -8.29 17.55 15.67
N SER A 49 -7.97 16.99 14.55
CA SER A 49 -9.06 16.81 13.62
C SER A 49 -9.08 15.44 12.94
N GLY A 50 -9.79 14.53 13.58
CA GLY A 50 -10.19 13.25 13.01
C GLY A 50 -9.25 12.11 13.37
N LEU A 51 -9.74 10.91 13.19
CA LEU A 51 -9.00 9.69 13.39
C LEU A 51 -8.30 9.28 12.10
N LEU A 52 -7.25 8.51 12.25
CA LEU A 52 -6.55 7.85 11.14
C LEU A 52 -6.89 6.37 11.15
N VAL A 53 -6.74 5.73 10.01
CA VAL A 53 -6.70 4.28 9.88
C VAL A 53 -5.34 3.86 9.33
N VAL A 54 -4.74 2.87 9.98
CA VAL A 54 -3.48 2.24 9.56
C VAL A 54 -3.75 0.79 9.23
N SER A 55 -3.41 0.35 8.03
CA SER A 55 -3.47 -1.07 7.68
C SER A 55 -2.21 -1.79 8.14
N ARG A 56 -2.40 -3.00 8.64
CA ARG A 56 -1.34 -3.83 9.18
C ARG A 56 -1.50 -5.26 8.68
N SER A 57 -0.45 -5.85 8.09
CA SER A 57 -0.38 -7.27 7.84
C SER A 57 0.19 -7.98 9.07
N VAL A 58 -0.40 -9.12 9.43
CA VAL A 58 0.00 -9.89 10.62
C VAL A 58 0.22 -11.33 10.24
N TYR A 59 1.46 -11.77 10.40
CA TYR A 59 1.85 -13.17 10.27
C TYR A 59 1.37 -13.94 11.50
N ASP A 60 0.66 -15.04 11.32
CA ASP A 60 0.10 -15.76 12.46
C ASP A 60 1.14 -16.56 13.24
N ASN A 61 2.30 -16.81 12.66
CA ASN A 61 3.44 -17.51 13.26
C ASN A 61 3.08 -18.90 13.84
N VAL A 62 2.09 -19.57 13.27
CA VAL A 62 1.70 -20.92 13.65
C VAL A 62 2.48 -21.93 12.80
N SER A 63 3.44 -22.62 13.40
CA SER A 63 4.35 -23.55 12.70
C SER A 63 3.62 -24.72 12.00
N SER A 64 2.40 -25.06 12.42
CA SER A 64 1.59 -26.07 11.73
C SER A 64 1.10 -25.64 10.34
N ASN A 65 1.07 -24.34 10.06
CA ASN A 65 0.57 -23.80 8.79
C ASN A 65 1.63 -23.83 7.68
N VAL A 66 2.91 -23.75 8.08
CA VAL A 66 4.03 -23.93 7.15
C VAL A 66 4.98 -24.96 7.76
N THR A 67 5.08 -26.12 7.14
CA THR A 67 5.92 -27.22 7.65
C THR A 67 7.39 -26.90 7.38
N PRO A 68 8.28 -27.01 8.38
CA PRO A 68 9.72 -26.89 8.16
C PRO A 68 10.21 -27.82 7.06
N GLY A 69 11.07 -27.30 6.18
CA GLY A 69 11.56 -28.01 5.00
C GLY A 69 10.65 -27.94 3.77
N MET A 70 9.43 -27.36 3.88
CA MET A 70 8.61 -27.04 2.71
C MET A 70 9.40 -26.10 1.79
N THR A 71 9.36 -26.37 0.50
CA THR A 71 10.03 -25.53 -0.50
C THR A 71 9.07 -24.47 -1.00
N LEU A 72 9.46 -23.20 -0.86
CA LEU A 72 8.72 -22.07 -1.44
C LEU A 72 8.85 -22.08 -2.96
N PRO A 73 7.88 -21.56 -3.73
CA PRO A 73 7.95 -21.52 -5.17
C PRO A 73 9.17 -20.74 -5.67
N PRO A 74 9.73 -21.11 -6.85
CA PRO A 74 10.79 -20.31 -7.46
C PRO A 74 10.23 -18.99 -8.00
N ASN A 75 11.08 -17.96 -8.06
CA ASN A 75 10.75 -16.65 -8.60
C ASN A 75 10.77 -16.57 -10.13
N CYS A 76 10.84 -17.66 -10.82
CA CYS A 76 11.01 -17.69 -12.27
C CYS A 76 9.95 -18.58 -12.92
N ASN A 77 9.63 -18.24 -14.15
CA ASN A 77 8.82 -19.07 -15.00
C ASN A 77 9.55 -20.40 -15.28
N SER A 78 8.86 -21.52 -15.06
CA SER A 78 9.38 -22.87 -15.32
C SER A 78 9.85 -23.10 -16.76
N ALA A 79 9.39 -22.30 -17.72
CA ALA A 79 9.86 -22.32 -19.10
C ALA A 79 11.25 -21.68 -19.30
N GLN A 80 11.79 -20.99 -18.30
CA GLN A 80 13.14 -20.43 -18.37
C GLN A 80 14.18 -21.49 -18.02
N ALA A 81 15.15 -21.72 -18.89
CA ALA A 81 16.21 -22.70 -18.70
C ALA A 81 17.06 -22.48 -17.43
N SER A 82 17.08 -21.24 -16.93
CA SER A 82 17.80 -20.85 -15.72
C SER A 82 16.92 -20.91 -14.45
N CYS A 83 15.66 -21.35 -14.57
CA CYS A 83 14.77 -21.44 -13.43
C CYS A 83 15.24 -22.55 -12.48
N PRO A 84 15.49 -22.26 -11.19
CA PRO A 84 15.78 -23.30 -10.23
C PRO A 84 14.60 -24.28 -10.11
N THR A 85 14.89 -25.56 -10.04
CA THR A 85 13.87 -26.61 -9.90
C THR A 85 13.31 -26.73 -8.48
N GLY A 86 13.51 -25.75 -7.64
CA GLY A 86 12.97 -25.65 -6.29
C GLY A 86 13.19 -24.26 -5.73
N GLY A 87 12.28 -23.79 -4.91
CA GLY A 87 12.41 -22.55 -4.17
C GLY A 87 13.30 -22.69 -2.94
N ALA A 88 13.47 -21.61 -2.19
CA ALA A 88 14.16 -21.65 -0.91
C ALA A 88 13.38 -22.52 0.09
N PRO A 89 14.04 -23.39 0.86
CA PRO A 89 13.40 -24.13 1.91
C PRO A 89 13.02 -23.19 3.07
N THR A 90 11.86 -23.41 3.66
CA THR A 90 11.48 -22.73 4.89
C THR A 90 11.95 -23.52 6.11
N ASP A 91 12.38 -22.84 7.18
CA ASP A 91 12.68 -23.44 8.47
C ASP A 91 11.48 -23.46 9.42
N GLY A 92 10.31 -22.93 8.99
CA GLY A 92 9.10 -22.85 9.79
C GLY A 92 9.09 -21.70 10.79
N THR A 93 10.10 -20.83 10.79
CA THR A 93 10.24 -19.73 11.75
C THR A 93 10.19 -18.36 11.06
N TYR A 94 9.62 -17.38 11.75
CA TYR A 94 9.72 -16.00 11.36
C TYR A 94 11.18 -15.51 11.60
N PRO A 95 11.79 -14.74 10.67
CA PRO A 95 11.22 -14.21 9.44
C PRO A 95 11.44 -15.08 8.18
N ALA A 96 12.06 -16.25 8.24
CA ALA A 96 12.44 -17.00 7.04
C ALA A 96 11.26 -17.71 6.34
N VAL A 97 10.15 -17.89 7.02
CA VAL A 97 9.04 -18.73 6.56
C VAL A 97 8.15 -18.08 5.49
N TRP A 98 8.07 -16.75 5.46
CA TRP A 98 7.08 -16.03 4.63
C TRP A 98 7.64 -15.50 3.32
N ASN A 99 8.94 -15.53 3.11
CA ASN A 99 9.55 -15.03 1.88
C ASN A 99 10.51 -16.05 1.26
N ASN A 100 10.81 -15.83 0.00
CA ASN A 100 11.79 -16.60 -0.75
C ASN A 100 13.02 -15.72 -1.06
N ALA A 101 13.64 -15.19 -0.01
CA ALA A 101 14.65 -14.13 -0.08
C ALA A 101 15.82 -14.41 -1.04
N LEU A 102 16.16 -15.67 -1.29
CA LEU A 102 17.24 -16.05 -2.20
C LEU A 102 16.82 -16.00 -3.68
N TYR A 103 15.53 -16.11 -3.98
CA TYR A 103 15.00 -16.21 -5.33
C TYR A 103 14.11 -15.02 -5.69
N ASP A 104 13.07 -14.76 -4.90
CA ASP A 104 12.17 -13.64 -5.10
C ASP A 104 11.57 -13.19 -3.75
N PRO A 105 11.97 -12.02 -3.23
CA PRO A 105 11.41 -11.50 -1.99
C PRO A 105 9.91 -11.15 -2.06
N SER A 106 9.32 -11.06 -3.25
CA SER A 106 7.88 -10.84 -3.40
C SER A 106 7.05 -12.12 -3.26
N PHE A 107 7.66 -13.29 -3.40
CA PHE A 107 7.04 -14.55 -3.06
C PHE A 107 6.88 -14.67 -1.56
N GLY A 108 5.70 -14.98 -1.10
CA GLY A 108 5.44 -15.04 0.31
C GLY A 108 4.21 -15.83 0.66
N ILE A 109 3.78 -15.68 1.89
CA ILE A 109 2.61 -16.34 2.44
C ILE A 109 1.51 -15.31 2.69
N THR A 110 0.26 -15.68 2.46
CA THR A 110 -0.88 -14.81 2.77
C THR A 110 -1.04 -14.63 4.27
N ALA A 111 -1.36 -13.40 4.65
CA ALA A 111 -1.51 -12.99 6.04
C ALA A 111 -2.80 -12.22 6.26
N ARG A 112 -3.24 -12.22 7.52
CA ARG A 112 -4.40 -11.46 7.97
C ARG A 112 -4.14 -9.96 7.87
N ILE A 113 -5.21 -9.21 7.64
CA ILE A 113 -5.19 -7.75 7.56
C ILE A 113 -5.94 -7.20 8.76
N PHE A 114 -5.34 -6.24 9.44
CA PHE A 114 -5.97 -5.47 10.50
C PHE A 114 -5.97 -3.99 10.12
N LEU A 115 -7.06 -3.32 10.46
CA LEU A 115 -7.22 -1.89 10.33
C LEU A 115 -7.29 -1.31 11.75
N ASP A 116 -6.25 -0.57 12.11
CA ASP A 116 -6.16 0.08 13.41
C ASP A 116 -6.61 1.53 13.27
N THR A 117 -7.74 1.90 13.90
CA THR A 117 -8.15 3.29 14.04
C THR A 117 -7.33 3.90 15.16
N ILE A 118 -6.66 5.01 14.87
CA ILE A 118 -5.74 5.67 15.79
C ILE A 118 -6.01 7.16 15.90
N THR A 119 -5.61 7.75 17.02
CA THR A 119 -5.56 9.21 17.15
C THR A 119 -4.44 9.79 16.26
N PRO A 120 -4.44 11.10 15.95
CA PRO A 120 -3.35 11.75 15.23
C PRO A 120 -1.97 11.55 15.88
N GLY A 121 -1.92 11.39 17.21
CA GLY A 121 -0.71 11.10 17.98
C GLY A 121 -0.32 9.62 18.04
N GLY A 122 -1.07 8.73 17.38
CA GLY A 122 -0.71 7.31 17.24
C GLY A 122 -1.31 6.36 18.28
N GLN A 123 -2.18 6.84 19.18
CA GLN A 123 -2.88 5.98 20.13
C GLN A 123 -3.94 5.14 19.41
N VAL A 124 -3.88 3.82 19.56
CA VAL A 124 -4.90 2.91 19.00
C VAL A 124 -6.20 3.05 19.79
N VAL A 125 -7.27 3.41 19.10
CA VAL A 125 -8.63 3.55 19.62
C VAL A 125 -9.43 2.28 19.39
N HIS A 126 -9.30 1.68 18.21
CA HIS A 126 -10.01 0.49 17.80
C HIS A 126 -9.20 -0.31 16.80
N THR A 127 -9.34 -1.63 16.82
CA THR A 127 -8.76 -2.54 15.83
C THR A 127 -9.87 -3.38 15.21
N LEU A 128 -9.92 -3.40 13.88
CA LEU A 128 -10.87 -4.19 13.10
C LEU A 128 -10.09 -5.19 12.26
N GLU A 129 -10.39 -6.47 12.41
CA GLU A 129 -9.85 -7.52 11.53
C GLU A 129 -10.68 -7.58 10.25
N VAL A 130 -10.02 -7.59 9.11
CA VAL A 130 -10.68 -7.80 7.81
C VAL A 130 -11.15 -9.26 7.73
N PRO A 131 -12.40 -9.52 7.33
CA PRO A 131 -12.89 -10.88 7.14
C PRO A 131 -11.92 -11.73 6.31
N ASN A 132 -11.65 -12.95 6.76
CA ASN A 132 -10.69 -13.86 6.15
C ASN A 132 -11.11 -15.33 6.37
N SER A 133 -10.35 -16.29 5.88
CA SER A 133 -10.70 -17.72 5.96
C SER A 133 -10.82 -18.28 7.38
N LEU A 134 -10.22 -17.63 8.38
CA LEU A 134 -10.31 -18.01 9.80
C LEU A 134 -11.54 -17.36 10.46
N HIS A 135 -11.89 -16.16 10.03
CA HIS A 135 -13.00 -15.36 10.52
C HIS A 135 -13.78 -14.78 9.33
N PRO A 136 -14.53 -15.63 8.58
CA PRO A 136 -15.24 -15.18 7.39
C PRO A 136 -16.35 -14.20 7.78
N GLY A 137 -16.58 -13.24 6.89
CA GLY A 137 -17.75 -12.39 6.91
C GLY A 137 -18.99 -13.13 6.41
N HIS A 138 -19.95 -12.39 5.89
CA HIS A 138 -21.14 -13.00 5.28
C HIS A 138 -20.75 -13.66 3.95
N GLY A 139 -21.07 -14.96 3.81
CA GLY A 139 -20.83 -15.72 2.58
C GLY A 139 -19.33 -15.98 2.32
N HIS A 140 -18.85 -15.53 1.16
CA HIS A 140 -17.45 -15.68 0.73
C HIS A 140 -16.60 -14.43 1.00
N ASP A 141 -17.08 -13.49 1.83
CA ASP A 141 -16.35 -12.29 2.19
C ASP A 141 -15.07 -12.62 2.92
N GLN A 142 -13.97 -12.62 2.19
CA GLN A 142 -12.65 -12.83 2.75
C GLN A 142 -11.59 -12.09 1.95
N LEU A 143 -10.61 -11.55 2.63
CA LEU A 143 -9.48 -10.89 2.01
C LEU A 143 -8.21 -11.08 2.83
N VAL A 144 -7.14 -11.37 2.15
CA VAL A 144 -5.79 -11.47 2.71
C VAL A 144 -4.82 -10.63 1.89
N THR A 145 -3.63 -10.41 2.42
CA THR A 145 -2.50 -9.78 1.72
C THR A 145 -1.32 -10.74 1.68
N SER A 146 -0.40 -10.57 0.75
CA SER A 146 0.91 -11.22 0.84
C SER A 146 1.74 -10.54 1.93
N PHE A 147 2.22 -11.31 2.91
CA PHE A 147 2.94 -10.74 4.05
C PHE A 147 4.18 -9.95 3.63
N SER A 148 4.91 -10.44 2.67
CA SER A 148 6.17 -9.85 2.22
C SER A 148 6.01 -8.75 1.16
N SER A 149 4.85 -8.60 0.55
CA SER A 149 4.65 -7.61 -0.53
C SER A 149 4.61 -6.18 0.00
N LYS A 150 5.69 -5.45 -0.14
CA LYS A 150 5.85 -4.07 0.35
C LYS A 150 4.87 -3.06 -0.27
N SER A 151 4.24 -3.40 -1.39
CA SER A 151 3.44 -2.47 -2.20
C SER A 151 1.95 -2.57 -1.98
N GLU A 152 1.47 -3.58 -1.26
CA GLU A 152 0.05 -3.82 -1.04
C GLU A 152 -0.52 -2.99 0.11
N LEU A 153 -1.85 -2.99 0.23
CA LEU A 153 -2.62 -2.33 1.27
C LEU A 153 -2.43 -0.81 1.35
N GLY A 154 -2.19 -0.14 0.21
CA GLY A 154 -2.34 1.30 0.13
C GLY A 154 -3.79 1.69 0.44
N LEU A 155 -3.99 2.58 1.42
CA LEU A 155 -5.31 3.04 1.84
C LEU A 155 -5.67 4.35 1.15
N ASN A 156 -6.89 4.44 0.62
CA ASN A 156 -7.45 5.68 0.09
C ASN A 156 -8.88 5.91 0.59
N LEU A 157 -9.22 7.16 0.85
CA LEU A 157 -10.61 7.55 1.00
C LEU A 157 -11.30 7.64 -0.37
N SER A 158 -12.59 7.28 -0.40
CA SER A 158 -13.46 7.61 -1.53
C SER A 158 -13.53 9.12 -1.75
N ARG A 159 -13.92 9.55 -2.94
CA ARG A 159 -14.01 10.98 -3.27
C ARG A 159 -14.96 11.78 -2.36
N ASP A 160 -15.98 11.14 -1.85
CA ASP A 160 -16.92 11.76 -0.89
C ASP A 160 -16.50 11.58 0.58
N GLY A 161 -15.38 10.89 0.85
CA GLY A 161 -14.84 10.65 2.18
C GLY A 161 -15.62 9.64 3.04
N ARG A 162 -16.64 8.97 2.49
CA ARG A 162 -17.49 8.04 3.26
C ARG A 162 -16.90 6.63 3.41
N TYR A 163 -16.00 6.26 2.53
CA TYR A 163 -15.46 4.91 2.46
C TYR A 163 -13.95 4.91 2.43
N LEU A 164 -13.36 3.94 3.09
CA LEU A 164 -11.95 3.58 2.95
C LEU A 164 -11.83 2.41 1.97
N THR A 165 -10.86 2.46 1.06
CA THR A 165 -10.65 1.42 0.05
C THR A 165 -9.21 0.92 0.04
N PHE A 166 -9.03 -0.38 -0.23
CA PHE A 166 -7.74 -1.06 -0.39
C PHE A 166 -7.89 -2.35 -1.19
N MET A 167 -6.79 -2.98 -1.57
CA MET A 167 -6.80 -4.22 -2.35
C MET A 167 -6.11 -5.36 -1.61
N GLY A 168 -6.51 -6.58 -1.96
CA GLY A 168 -5.92 -7.84 -1.49
C GLY A 168 -6.34 -9.02 -2.36
N TYR A 169 -6.26 -10.21 -1.80
CA TYR A 169 -6.53 -11.48 -2.48
C TYR A 169 -7.67 -12.23 -1.82
N VAL A 170 -8.53 -12.85 -2.64
CA VAL A 170 -9.55 -13.78 -2.19
C VAL A 170 -8.91 -15.16 -2.10
N ALA A 171 -8.24 -15.42 -1.00
CA ALA A 171 -7.50 -16.65 -0.75
C ALA A 171 -7.50 -16.99 0.76
N PRO A 172 -7.28 -18.26 1.14
CA PRO A 172 -7.10 -18.61 2.54
C PRO A 172 -5.85 -17.94 3.15
N VAL A 173 -5.88 -17.72 4.46
CA VAL A 173 -4.68 -17.37 5.24
C VAL A 173 -3.67 -18.51 5.14
N ASN A 174 -2.38 -18.18 5.15
CA ASN A 174 -1.26 -19.12 5.04
C ASN A 174 -1.16 -19.89 3.72
N THR A 175 -1.67 -19.31 2.64
CA THR A 175 -1.48 -19.85 1.29
C THR A 175 -0.20 -19.26 0.68
N ILE A 176 0.64 -20.13 0.12
CA ILE A 176 1.94 -19.74 -0.43
C ILE A 176 1.75 -19.16 -1.84
N ASP A 177 2.46 -18.07 -2.11
CA ASP A 177 2.67 -17.45 -3.43
C ASP A 177 1.40 -16.94 -4.15
N VAL A 178 0.39 -16.55 -3.42
CA VAL A 178 -0.85 -16.01 -4.01
C VAL A 178 -0.60 -14.72 -4.78
N SER A 179 0.37 -13.91 -4.38
CA SER A 179 0.70 -12.65 -5.07
C SER A 179 1.16 -12.86 -6.52
N ASN A 180 1.72 -14.01 -6.85
CA ASN A 180 2.12 -14.38 -8.21
C ASN A 180 1.13 -15.34 -8.89
N SER A 181 0.06 -15.75 -8.21
CA SER A 181 -0.96 -16.63 -8.79
C SER A 181 -1.69 -15.95 -9.95
N ASN A 182 -2.20 -16.76 -10.85
CA ASN A 182 -3.16 -16.31 -11.86
C ASN A 182 -4.47 -15.85 -11.20
N THR A 183 -5.32 -15.20 -11.98
CA THR A 183 -6.73 -14.99 -11.62
C THR A 183 -7.62 -15.92 -12.43
N PRO A 184 -8.79 -16.34 -11.90
CA PRO A 184 -9.72 -17.18 -12.64
C PRO A 184 -10.06 -16.59 -14.01
N GLY A 185 -9.93 -17.40 -15.05
CA GLY A 185 -10.20 -17.01 -16.43
C GLY A 185 -9.11 -16.18 -17.14
N ALA A 186 -8.09 -15.70 -16.42
CA ALA A 186 -6.92 -15.00 -16.99
C ALA A 186 -5.65 -15.78 -16.65
N ILE A 187 -5.50 -16.95 -17.26
CA ILE A 187 -4.47 -17.93 -16.92
C ILE A 187 -3.24 -17.75 -17.80
N ASP A 188 -2.11 -17.46 -17.19
CA ASP A 188 -0.79 -17.58 -17.82
C ASP A 188 -0.30 -19.03 -17.68
N PRO A 189 -0.23 -19.80 -18.77
CA PRO A 189 0.21 -21.20 -18.71
C PRO A 189 1.70 -21.34 -18.38
N THR A 190 2.45 -20.24 -18.41
CA THR A 190 3.87 -20.21 -18.08
C THR A 190 4.12 -19.80 -16.62
N ASN A 191 3.07 -19.49 -15.87
CA ASN A 191 3.17 -19.18 -14.46
C ASN A 191 3.49 -20.45 -13.66
N PRO A 192 4.54 -20.46 -12.83
CA PRO A 192 4.91 -21.64 -12.04
C PRO A 192 3.88 -21.97 -10.95
N ASP A 193 3.09 -21.00 -10.49
CA ASP A 193 1.97 -21.23 -9.58
C ASP A 193 0.73 -21.64 -10.36
N GLY A 194 0.35 -22.90 -10.26
CA GLY A 194 -0.81 -23.47 -10.94
C GLY A 194 -2.17 -23.12 -10.34
N GLN A 195 -2.21 -22.38 -9.22
CA GLN A 195 -3.43 -21.95 -8.57
C GLN A 195 -3.92 -20.62 -9.16
N ALA A 196 -5.21 -20.33 -8.97
CA ALA A 196 -5.81 -19.07 -9.42
C ALA A 196 -6.68 -18.49 -8.31
N PHE A 197 -6.42 -17.22 -7.97
CA PHE A 197 -7.15 -16.48 -6.95
C PHE A 197 -7.58 -15.12 -7.48
N TYR A 198 -8.82 -14.72 -7.23
CA TYR A 198 -9.25 -13.36 -7.50
C TYR A 198 -8.44 -12.36 -6.68
N ARG A 199 -8.22 -11.18 -7.26
CA ARG A 199 -7.94 -9.98 -6.48
C ARG A 199 -9.28 -9.38 -6.09
N ALA A 200 -9.31 -8.59 -5.02
CA ALA A 200 -10.50 -7.84 -4.67
C ALA A 200 -10.18 -6.45 -4.15
N VAL A 201 -11.11 -5.53 -4.40
CA VAL A 201 -11.18 -4.25 -3.72
C VAL A 201 -12.09 -4.39 -2.52
N ALA A 202 -11.57 -4.09 -1.35
CA ALA A 202 -12.36 -3.92 -0.14
C ALA A 202 -12.79 -2.47 0.02
N ARG A 203 -14.02 -2.26 0.45
CA ARG A 203 -14.60 -0.99 0.83
C ARG A 203 -15.12 -1.09 2.27
N LEU A 204 -14.71 -0.16 3.11
CA LEU A 204 -15.10 -0.07 4.52
C LEU A 204 -15.82 1.26 4.75
N ASP A 205 -17.02 1.23 5.35
CA ASP A 205 -17.73 2.43 5.80
C ASP A 205 -17.31 2.88 7.21
N ALA A 206 -17.89 4.00 7.67
CA ALA A 206 -17.61 4.55 9.00
C ALA A 206 -18.17 3.68 10.15
N GLU A 207 -19.13 2.84 9.87
CA GLU A 207 -19.78 1.91 10.80
C GLU A 207 -19.02 0.59 10.95
N GLY A 208 -18.01 0.36 10.11
CA GLY A 208 -17.18 -0.86 10.15
C GLY A 208 -17.68 -1.99 9.26
N HIS A 209 -18.59 -1.70 8.31
CA HIS A 209 -19.08 -2.71 7.38
C HIS A 209 -18.19 -2.81 6.15
N PHE A 210 -17.83 -4.04 5.81
CA PHE A 210 -17.08 -4.35 4.60
C PHE A 210 -18.00 -4.70 3.44
N SER A 211 -17.58 -4.31 2.24
CA SER A 211 -18.02 -4.92 0.98
C SER A 211 -16.83 -5.16 0.07
N PHE A 212 -16.91 -6.23 -0.73
CA PHE A 212 -15.81 -6.68 -1.58
C PHE A 212 -16.26 -6.73 -3.03
N THR A 213 -15.41 -6.31 -3.94
CA THR A 213 -15.58 -6.44 -5.38
C THR A 213 -14.43 -7.26 -5.92
N GLU A 214 -14.70 -8.49 -6.34
CA GLU A 214 -13.70 -9.37 -6.94
C GLU A 214 -13.38 -8.93 -8.37
N THR A 215 -12.14 -9.19 -8.79
CA THR A 215 -11.67 -8.88 -10.14
C THR A 215 -10.64 -9.90 -10.60
N ASN A 216 -10.60 -10.16 -11.91
CA ASN A 216 -9.52 -10.91 -12.55
C ASN A 216 -8.38 -10.03 -13.08
N ALA A 217 -8.36 -8.75 -12.75
CA ALA A 217 -7.24 -7.85 -13.00
C ALA A 217 -5.99 -8.30 -12.23
N TYR A 218 -4.83 -7.90 -12.71
CA TYR A 218 -3.52 -8.16 -12.09
C TYR A 218 -3.17 -9.66 -11.98
N SER A 219 -3.64 -10.48 -12.92
CA SER A 219 -3.27 -11.89 -12.99
C SER A 219 -1.75 -12.07 -13.09
N GLY A 220 -1.19 -12.99 -12.30
CA GLY A 220 0.25 -13.21 -12.18
C GLY A 220 1.00 -12.09 -11.45
N ASN A 221 0.28 -11.15 -10.82
CA ASN A 221 0.84 -10.00 -10.11
C ASN A 221 -0.13 -9.44 -9.06
N ASN A 222 0.18 -8.29 -8.49
CA ASN A 222 -0.57 -7.67 -7.40
C ASN A 222 -1.27 -6.37 -7.77
N GLY A 223 -2.53 -6.22 -7.34
CA GLY A 223 -3.19 -4.93 -7.17
C GLY A 223 -2.70 -4.29 -5.87
N ARG A 224 -2.54 -2.95 -5.84
CA ARG A 224 -1.84 -2.27 -4.74
C ARG A 224 -2.64 -1.22 -4.03
N ALA A 225 -3.37 -0.41 -4.80
CA ALA A 225 -4.22 0.64 -4.26
C ALA A 225 -5.49 0.76 -5.09
N ALA A 226 -6.58 1.13 -4.43
CA ALA A 226 -7.86 1.42 -5.04
C ALA A 226 -8.42 2.72 -4.46
N LEU A 227 -9.16 3.50 -5.28
CA LEU A 227 -9.86 4.70 -4.88
C LEU A 227 -11.26 4.67 -5.49
N LEU A 228 -12.29 4.78 -4.65
CA LEU A 228 -13.69 4.83 -5.10
C LEU A 228 -14.04 6.22 -5.61
N ASN A 229 -14.42 6.29 -6.89
CA ASN A 229 -14.96 7.48 -7.53
C ASN A 229 -16.50 7.46 -7.45
N ASN A 230 -17.04 8.06 -6.41
CA ASN A 230 -18.49 8.16 -6.14
C ASN A 230 -18.97 9.61 -5.95
N GLY A 231 -18.17 10.61 -6.33
CA GLY A 231 -18.44 12.01 -6.06
C GLY A 231 -19.60 12.64 -6.84
N ASN A 232 -20.14 11.97 -7.86
CA ASN A 232 -21.24 12.47 -8.69
C ASN A 232 -22.55 11.71 -8.49
N ASP A 233 -22.56 10.67 -7.68
CA ASP A 233 -23.73 9.83 -7.48
C ASP A 233 -24.54 10.39 -6.30
N ASN A 234 -25.80 10.71 -6.55
CA ASN A 234 -26.79 11.12 -5.55
C ASN A 234 -27.07 10.01 -4.49
N GLY A 235 -26.10 9.13 -4.26
CA GLY A 235 -26.13 8.09 -3.25
C GLY A 235 -26.69 6.74 -3.70
N GLU A 236 -27.08 6.59 -4.97
CA GLU A 236 -27.74 5.36 -5.46
C GLU A 236 -26.86 4.49 -6.37
N GLY A 237 -25.70 4.97 -6.85
CA GLY A 237 -24.78 4.19 -7.68
C GLY A 237 -23.66 3.54 -6.86
N ASN A 238 -23.22 2.34 -7.26
CA ASN A 238 -22.07 1.69 -6.63
C ASN A 238 -20.76 2.42 -6.89
N GLY A 239 -20.70 3.31 -7.90
CA GLY A 239 -19.49 3.98 -8.34
C GLY A 239 -18.50 3.08 -9.07
N VAL A 240 -17.31 3.61 -9.30
CA VAL A 240 -16.21 2.86 -9.93
C VAL A 240 -14.93 3.02 -9.11
N TYR A 241 -14.11 1.99 -9.09
CA TYR A 241 -12.78 2.05 -8.53
C TYR A 241 -11.77 2.38 -9.64
N PHE A 242 -10.93 3.37 -9.36
CA PHE A 242 -9.62 3.49 -10.01
C PHE A 242 -8.64 2.65 -9.21
N THR A 243 -7.94 1.74 -9.87
CA THR A 243 -6.96 0.88 -9.19
C THR A 243 -5.61 0.95 -9.87
N VAL A 244 -4.55 0.70 -9.12
CA VAL A 244 -3.19 0.58 -9.62
C VAL A 244 -2.51 -0.65 -9.06
N GLY A 245 -1.58 -1.18 -9.84
CA GLY A 245 -0.81 -2.37 -9.49
C GLY A 245 0.27 -2.66 -10.52
N ASN A 246 0.68 -3.91 -10.60
CA ASN A 246 1.64 -4.39 -11.60
C ASN A 246 0.91 -5.12 -12.72
N ALA A 247 1.18 -4.74 -13.95
CA ALA A 247 0.51 -5.25 -15.14
C ALA A 247 1.19 -6.50 -15.72
N GLY A 248 1.23 -7.58 -14.99
CA GLY A 248 1.80 -8.83 -15.50
C GLY A 248 3.31 -8.78 -15.73
N ASN A 249 3.92 -9.92 -15.94
CA ASN A 249 5.39 -10.03 -16.07
C ASN A 249 5.93 -9.78 -17.49
N GLY A 250 5.05 -9.50 -18.46
CA GLY A 250 5.43 -9.23 -19.86
C GLY A 250 6.04 -10.44 -20.58
N SER A 251 5.66 -11.65 -20.21
CA SER A 251 6.03 -12.87 -20.97
C SER A 251 5.38 -12.88 -22.35
N ASN A 252 6.05 -13.39 -23.35
CA ASN A 252 5.50 -13.58 -24.68
C ASN A 252 5.44 -15.09 -24.99
N PRO A 253 4.32 -15.61 -25.55
CA PRO A 253 3.08 -14.88 -25.80
C PRO A 253 2.33 -14.55 -24.49
N GLN A 254 1.58 -13.45 -24.50
CA GLN A 254 0.66 -13.17 -23.41
C GLN A 254 -0.58 -14.05 -23.54
N PRO A 255 -1.03 -14.68 -22.45
CA PRO A 255 -2.27 -15.46 -22.51
C PRO A 255 -3.47 -14.53 -22.68
N ALA A 256 -4.56 -15.08 -23.26
CA ALA A 256 -5.81 -14.35 -23.39
C ALA A 256 -6.32 -13.90 -22.01
N GLY A 257 -6.71 -12.65 -21.89
CA GLY A 257 -7.22 -12.07 -20.65
C GLY A 257 -6.17 -11.45 -19.74
N VAL A 258 -4.89 -11.65 -19.99
CA VAL A 258 -3.82 -10.89 -19.35
C VAL A 258 -3.49 -9.69 -20.21
N ILE A 259 -3.64 -8.48 -19.65
CA ILE A 259 -3.36 -7.26 -20.38
C ILE A 259 -1.96 -6.79 -20.04
N LEU A 260 -1.15 -6.73 -21.05
CA LEU A 260 0.11 -6.03 -21.00
C LEU A 260 -0.11 -4.54 -20.85
N GLY A 261 0.58 -3.95 -19.91
CA GLY A 261 0.59 -2.52 -19.74
C GLY A 261 -0.58 -1.92 -18.99
N ALA A 262 -1.49 -2.74 -18.50
CA ALA A 262 -2.62 -2.29 -17.71
C ALA A 262 -2.32 -2.26 -16.21
N GLY A 263 -1.32 -1.52 -15.80
CA GLY A 263 -0.99 -1.25 -14.40
C GLY A 263 -2.02 -0.40 -13.68
N ALA A 264 -2.97 0.19 -14.42
CA ALA A 264 -4.12 0.90 -13.88
C ALA A 264 -5.40 0.36 -14.51
N GLN A 265 -6.37 -0.02 -13.66
CA GLN A 265 -7.63 -0.66 -14.07
C GLN A 265 -8.84 0.15 -13.59
N PHE A 266 -9.90 0.04 -14.36
CA PHE A 266 -11.21 0.61 -14.07
C PHE A 266 -12.14 -0.54 -13.66
N ILE A 267 -12.62 -0.56 -12.42
CA ILE A 267 -13.41 -1.66 -11.87
C ILE A 267 -14.73 -1.11 -11.37
N GLU A 268 -15.84 -1.65 -11.86
CA GLU A 268 -17.16 -1.27 -11.35
C GLU A 268 -17.34 -1.78 -9.91
N ALA A 269 -17.75 -0.90 -9.02
CA ALA A 269 -17.99 -1.25 -7.65
C ALA A 269 -19.29 -2.07 -7.52
N THR A 270 -19.24 -3.18 -6.81
CA THR A 270 -20.44 -3.99 -6.50
C THR A 270 -20.58 -4.21 -5.01
N HIS A 271 -21.73 -4.72 -4.61
CA HIS A 271 -21.97 -5.23 -3.27
C HIS A 271 -21.98 -6.76 -3.23
N GLN A 272 -21.66 -7.41 -4.34
CA GLN A 272 -21.70 -8.86 -4.52
C GLN A 272 -20.29 -9.38 -4.78
N HIS A 273 -20.09 -10.68 -4.51
CA HIS A 273 -18.83 -11.40 -4.71
C HIS A 273 -18.59 -11.80 -6.17
N GLU A 274 -19.13 -11.08 -7.12
CA GLU A 274 -18.96 -11.38 -8.53
C GLU A 274 -17.73 -10.67 -9.08
N ALA A 275 -16.95 -11.41 -9.86
CA ALA A 275 -15.84 -10.83 -10.60
C ALA A 275 -16.38 -9.82 -11.62
N GLN A 276 -15.90 -8.60 -11.54
CA GLN A 276 -16.36 -7.50 -12.39
C GLN A 276 -15.79 -7.56 -13.81
N GLN A 277 -14.78 -8.36 -14.02
CA GLN A 277 -14.20 -8.53 -15.34
C GLN A 277 -14.49 -9.90 -15.87
N THR A 278 -15.17 -9.96 -17.01
CA THR A 278 -15.25 -11.19 -17.76
C THR A 278 -13.85 -11.63 -18.19
N PRO A 279 -13.48 -12.90 -18.05
CA PRO A 279 -12.21 -13.40 -18.53
C PRO A 279 -11.94 -12.96 -19.98
N GLY A 280 -10.76 -12.43 -20.25
CA GLY A 280 -10.41 -11.90 -21.55
C GLY A 280 -10.97 -10.52 -21.89
N THR A 281 -11.69 -9.87 -20.96
CA THR A 281 -12.23 -8.52 -21.16
C THR A 281 -11.58 -7.55 -20.16
N PRO A 282 -10.44 -7.01 -20.49
CA PRO A 282 -9.74 -6.05 -19.64
C PRO A 282 -10.41 -4.68 -19.62
N THR A 283 -10.26 -3.98 -18.52
CA THR A 283 -10.80 -2.62 -18.32
C THR A 283 -9.67 -1.63 -17.95
N PRO A 284 -8.70 -1.40 -18.87
CA PRO A 284 -7.57 -0.53 -18.57
C PRO A 284 -8.03 0.91 -18.34
N LEU A 285 -7.59 1.50 -17.24
CA LEU A 285 -7.78 2.91 -16.94
C LEU A 285 -6.79 3.78 -17.71
N ALA A 286 -5.53 3.34 -17.70
CA ALA A 286 -4.41 4.12 -18.20
C ALA A 286 -3.22 3.24 -18.54
N SER A 287 -2.40 3.70 -19.47
CA SER A 287 -1.16 3.06 -19.88
C SER A 287 -0.09 4.10 -20.25
N PHE A 288 1.15 3.75 -19.95
CA PHE A 288 2.35 4.52 -20.28
C PHE A 288 3.35 3.67 -21.04
N SER A 289 4.06 4.27 -21.97
CA SER A 289 5.23 3.66 -22.62
C SER A 289 6.38 4.65 -22.69
N VAL A 290 7.61 4.19 -22.44
CA VAL A 290 8.82 5.00 -22.59
C VAL A 290 9.01 5.52 -24.03
N THR A 291 8.32 4.93 -25.01
CA THR A 291 8.30 5.43 -26.39
C THR A 291 7.72 6.85 -26.50
N GLN A 292 6.86 7.26 -25.59
CA GLN A 292 6.34 8.64 -25.50
C GLN A 292 7.47 9.64 -25.21
N LEU A 293 8.54 9.19 -24.55
CA LEU A 293 9.73 10.00 -24.26
C LEU A 293 10.81 9.90 -25.36
N GLY A 294 10.49 9.28 -26.48
CA GLY A 294 11.45 9.04 -27.57
C GLY A 294 12.43 7.89 -27.29
N ALA A 295 12.25 7.14 -26.23
CA ALA A 295 13.08 5.99 -25.93
C ALA A 295 12.61 4.74 -26.69
N LYS A 296 13.53 3.78 -26.86
CA LYS A 296 13.18 2.48 -27.44
C LYS A 296 12.34 1.68 -26.43
N ALA A 297 11.22 1.12 -26.87
CA ALA A 297 10.42 0.21 -26.05
C ALA A 297 11.26 -1.02 -25.64
N ASP A 298 11.15 -1.39 -24.37
CA ASP A 298 11.80 -2.58 -23.84
C ASP A 298 11.01 -3.84 -24.17
N LYS A 299 9.88 -3.99 -23.47
CA LYS A 299 8.86 -5.00 -23.70
C LYS A 299 7.52 -4.31 -23.58
N VAL A 300 6.60 -4.68 -24.44
CA VAL A 300 5.24 -4.17 -24.40
C VAL A 300 4.66 -4.36 -23.00
N GLY A 301 4.18 -3.27 -22.41
CA GLY A 301 3.48 -3.26 -21.12
C GLY A 301 4.32 -3.39 -19.86
N LYS A 302 5.64 -3.48 -19.95
CA LYS A 302 6.48 -3.54 -18.73
C LYS A 302 6.72 -2.20 -18.05
N ASP A 303 6.32 -1.11 -18.66
CA ASP A 303 6.54 0.23 -18.12
C ASP A 303 5.57 0.56 -16.96
N ASP A 304 4.49 -0.21 -16.84
CA ASP A 304 3.38 0.02 -15.91
C ASP A 304 3.49 -0.87 -14.68
N ASN A 305 4.21 -0.40 -13.66
CA ASN A 305 4.36 -1.03 -12.36
C ASN A 305 4.08 0.03 -11.28
N PHE A 306 2.79 0.37 -11.15
CA PHE A 306 2.36 1.52 -10.35
C PHE A 306 2.15 1.17 -8.88
N ARG A 307 2.20 2.18 -7.98
CA ARG A 307 2.16 2.01 -6.52
C ARG A 307 1.18 2.93 -5.83
N GLY A 308 1.55 4.18 -5.59
CA GLY A 308 0.67 5.18 -4.97
C GLY A 308 -0.41 5.64 -5.95
N LEU A 309 -1.60 5.95 -5.42
CA LEU A 309 -2.75 6.41 -6.18
C LEU A 309 -3.43 7.55 -5.41
N THR A 310 -3.79 8.62 -6.10
CA THR A 310 -4.65 9.67 -5.57
C THR A 310 -5.44 10.35 -6.68
N VAL A 311 -6.51 11.03 -6.31
CA VAL A 311 -7.28 11.92 -7.20
C VAL A 311 -7.22 13.32 -6.64
N PHE A 312 -6.85 14.28 -7.49
CA PHE A 312 -6.83 15.68 -7.12
C PHE A 312 -7.29 16.55 -8.31
N ASN A 313 -8.17 17.51 -8.08
CA ASN A 313 -8.71 18.41 -9.13
C ASN A 313 -9.19 17.67 -10.39
N ASN A 314 -9.97 16.59 -10.22
CA ASN A 314 -10.48 15.73 -11.30
C ASN A 314 -9.39 15.08 -12.19
N VAL A 315 -8.23 14.87 -11.66
CA VAL A 315 -7.13 14.16 -12.32
C VAL A 315 -6.68 12.99 -11.45
N VAL A 316 -6.46 11.84 -12.06
CA VAL A 316 -5.89 10.65 -11.40
C VAL A 316 -4.38 10.74 -11.50
N TYR A 317 -3.70 10.59 -10.35
CA TYR A 317 -2.24 10.56 -10.23
C TYR A 317 -1.79 9.25 -9.62
N PHE A 318 -0.63 8.77 -10.04
CA PHE A 318 0.00 7.60 -9.46
C PHE A 318 1.53 7.66 -9.60
N THR A 319 2.21 6.79 -8.86
CA THR A 319 3.66 6.73 -8.81
C THR A 319 4.18 5.40 -9.33
N LYS A 320 5.42 5.41 -9.77
CA LYS A 320 6.23 4.21 -9.98
C LYS A 320 7.60 4.44 -9.34
N GLY A 321 8.00 3.57 -8.44
CA GLY A 321 9.25 3.70 -7.67
C GLY A 321 10.12 2.45 -7.71
N SER A 322 9.84 1.47 -8.58
CA SER A 322 10.67 0.27 -8.68
C SER A 322 10.58 -0.41 -10.03
N GLY A 323 11.45 -1.41 -10.23
CA GLY A 323 11.58 -2.17 -11.45
C GLY A 323 12.47 -1.47 -12.49
N GLY A 324 13.14 -2.26 -13.31
CA GLY A 324 14.13 -1.77 -14.29
C GLY A 324 13.53 -1.18 -15.57
N ASN A 325 12.21 -1.32 -15.80
CA ASN A 325 11.52 -0.77 -16.98
C ASN A 325 10.75 0.50 -16.62
N GLY A 326 10.33 1.28 -17.62
CA GLY A 326 9.58 2.52 -17.41
C GLY A 326 10.42 3.62 -16.77
N VAL A 327 9.74 4.55 -16.10
CA VAL A 327 10.36 5.67 -15.38
C VAL A 327 9.89 5.66 -13.92
N ASN A 328 10.80 5.74 -12.99
CA ASN A 328 10.46 5.97 -11.58
C ASN A 328 10.12 7.44 -11.37
N THR A 329 8.83 7.75 -11.24
CA THR A 329 8.34 9.13 -11.27
C THR A 329 6.90 9.24 -10.78
N VAL A 330 6.36 10.45 -10.84
CA VAL A 330 4.93 10.73 -10.66
C VAL A 330 4.28 10.89 -12.04
N TYR A 331 3.15 10.22 -12.21
CA TYR A 331 2.34 10.24 -13.42
C TYR A 331 0.95 10.83 -13.17
N PHE A 332 0.31 11.24 -14.25
CA PHE A 332 -1.12 11.56 -14.24
C PHE A 332 -1.81 11.09 -15.53
N VAL A 333 -3.12 10.87 -15.46
CA VAL A 333 -3.94 10.48 -16.62
C VAL A 333 -4.36 11.72 -17.37
N ASP A 334 -4.04 11.78 -18.66
CA ASP A 334 -4.52 12.84 -19.56
C ASP A 334 -5.81 12.40 -20.27
N THR A 335 -6.94 12.91 -19.82
CA THR A 335 -8.25 12.68 -20.44
C THR A 335 -8.57 13.68 -21.55
N THR A 336 -7.67 14.62 -21.83
CA THR A 336 -7.89 15.69 -22.81
C THR A 336 -7.12 15.48 -24.11
N GLY A 337 -6.09 14.64 -24.10
CA GLY A 337 -5.14 14.47 -25.20
C GLY A 337 -4.27 15.71 -25.46
N LYS A 338 -4.21 16.67 -24.52
CA LYS A 338 -3.51 17.96 -24.69
C LYS A 338 -2.47 18.24 -23.62
N ALA A 339 -2.42 17.44 -22.55
CA ALA A 339 -1.54 17.71 -21.41
C ALA A 339 -0.08 17.38 -21.70
N CYS A 340 0.19 16.43 -22.61
CA CYS A 340 1.56 16.05 -23.03
C CYS A 340 1.73 16.27 -24.55
N PRO A 341 1.82 17.48 -25.03
CA PRO A 341 1.80 17.78 -26.47
C PRO A 341 3.01 17.22 -27.23
N SER A 342 4.12 16.95 -26.55
CA SER A 342 5.30 16.27 -27.13
C SER A 342 6.15 15.68 -25.99
N GLY A 343 6.71 14.50 -26.22
CA GLY A 343 7.68 13.89 -25.30
C GLY A 343 7.10 13.33 -24.00
N GLY A 344 5.81 13.05 -23.91
CA GLY A 344 5.19 12.32 -22.78
C GLY A 344 5.27 13.02 -21.42
N VAL A 345 5.67 14.29 -21.37
CA VAL A 345 5.82 15.10 -20.16
C VAL A 345 4.91 16.30 -20.21
N GLY A 346 4.21 16.60 -19.11
CA GLY A 346 3.32 17.75 -19.08
C GLY A 346 2.69 18.02 -17.72
N VAL A 347 1.68 18.85 -17.73
CA VAL A 347 0.84 19.14 -16.55
C VAL A 347 -0.63 19.04 -16.95
N PRO A 348 -1.53 18.70 -16.01
CA PRO A 348 -2.96 18.71 -16.28
C PRO A 348 -3.42 20.07 -16.83
N VAL A 349 -4.28 20.04 -17.82
CA VAL A 349 -4.85 21.25 -18.45
C VAL A 349 -6.25 21.54 -17.91
N ALA A 350 -6.67 22.79 -18.03
CA ALA A 350 -8.03 23.19 -17.66
C ALA A 350 -9.07 22.36 -18.42
N GLY A 351 -10.13 21.94 -17.73
CA GLY A 351 -11.19 21.10 -18.28
C GLY A 351 -10.90 19.59 -18.23
N ALA A 352 -9.80 19.16 -17.61
CA ALA A 352 -9.59 17.74 -17.32
C ALA A 352 -10.75 17.18 -16.50
N LYS A 353 -11.17 15.98 -16.84
CA LYS A 353 -12.24 15.23 -16.16
C LYS A 353 -11.69 13.88 -15.73
N LEU A 354 -12.31 13.30 -14.71
CA LEU A 354 -12.00 11.92 -14.36
C LEU A 354 -12.38 10.99 -15.53
N PRO A 355 -11.60 9.92 -15.75
CA PRO A 355 -11.99 8.87 -16.69
C PRO A 355 -13.37 8.30 -16.33
N SER A 356 -14.22 8.13 -17.33
CA SER A 356 -15.58 7.61 -17.16
C SER A 356 -15.79 6.24 -17.82
N ASN A 357 -14.84 5.82 -18.64
CA ASN A 357 -14.88 4.55 -19.36
C ASN A 357 -13.47 3.94 -19.43
N PRO A 358 -13.37 2.62 -19.56
CA PRO A 358 -12.10 1.99 -19.88
C PRO A 358 -11.46 2.54 -21.15
N LEU A 359 -10.14 2.52 -21.21
CA LEU A 359 -9.35 2.90 -22.36
C LEU A 359 -9.66 1.93 -23.53
N ALA A 360 -10.12 2.48 -24.66
CA ALA A 360 -10.36 1.68 -25.85
C ALA A 360 -9.01 1.23 -26.48
N TYR A 361 -8.93 0.01 -26.94
CA TYR A 361 -7.75 -0.56 -27.58
C TYR A 361 -8.14 -1.64 -28.60
N ASP A 362 -7.20 -1.97 -29.50
CA ASP A 362 -7.33 -3.06 -30.44
C ASP A 362 -6.69 -4.33 -29.83
N ALA A 363 -7.51 -5.31 -29.50
CA ALA A 363 -7.07 -6.57 -28.90
C ALA A 363 -6.10 -7.36 -29.82
N SER A 364 -6.21 -7.22 -31.15
CA SER A 364 -5.34 -7.92 -32.11
C SER A 364 -3.90 -7.41 -32.10
N THR A 365 -3.69 -6.14 -31.71
CA THR A 365 -2.36 -5.50 -31.67
C THR A 365 -1.79 -5.41 -30.25
N LEU A 366 -2.50 -5.89 -29.25
CA LEU A 366 -2.16 -5.71 -27.83
C LEU A 366 -0.76 -6.22 -27.50
N THR A 367 -0.37 -7.37 -28.06
CA THR A 367 0.95 -7.99 -27.81
C THR A 367 2.12 -7.33 -28.56
N THR A 368 1.84 -6.52 -29.58
CA THR A 368 2.86 -5.86 -30.41
C THR A 368 2.97 -4.37 -30.14
N SER A 369 1.83 -3.70 -29.92
CA SER A 369 1.75 -2.25 -29.74
C SER A 369 1.38 -1.83 -28.31
N GLY A 370 0.87 -2.76 -27.49
CA GLY A 370 0.37 -2.49 -26.15
C GLY A 370 -0.94 -1.67 -26.16
N LEU A 371 -1.24 -1.11 -25.02
CA LEU A 371 -2.38 -0.19 -24.86
C LEU A 371 -2.03 1.20 -25.42
N PRO A 372 -3.02 1.95 -25.92
CA PRO A 372 -2.83 3.35 -26.24
C PRO A 372 -2.36 4.13 -25.01
N SER A 373 -1.38 4.99 -25.20
CA SER A 373 -0.82 5.78 -24.11
C SER A 373 -1.69 7.00 -23.84
N ASN A 374 -2.16 7.12 -22.61
CA ASN A 374 -2.93 8.26 -22.11
C ASN A 374 -2.40 8.82 -20.78
N VAL A 375 -1.14 8.51 -20.48
CA VAL A 375 -0.47 8.90 -19.23
C VAL A 375 0.71 9.79 -19.53
N CYS A 376 0.85 10.85 -18.74
CA CYS A 376 1.97 11.78 -18.80
C CYS A 376 2.84 11.65 -17.54
N VAL A 377 4.14 11.81 -17.72
CA VAL A 377 5.04 12.17 -16.61
C VAL A 377 4.73 13.59 -16.16
N LEU A 378 4.58 13.82 -14.87
CA LEU A 378 4.31 15.14 -14.33
C LEU A 378 5.54 16.04 -14.51
N ALA A 379 5.37 17.17 -15.21
CA ALA A 379 6.47 18.05 -15.59
C ALA A 379 7.27 18.56 -14.38
N GLY A 380 8.57 18.43 -14.42
CA GLY A 380 9.50 18.72 -13.32
C GLY A 380 9.95 17.51 -12.52
N PHE A 381 9.24 16.39 -12.62
CA PHE A 381 9.65 15.10 -12.07
C PHE A 381 10.60 14.37 -13.04
N PRO A 382 11.37 13.36 -12.55
CA PRO A 382 12.23 12.56 -13.42
C PRO A 382 11.47 12.00 -14.63
N ALA A 383 12.06 12.13 -15.82
CA ALA A 383 11.48 11.67 -17.07
C ALA A 383 12.45 10.78 -17.88
N THR A 384 13.58 10.41 -17.29
CA THR A 384 14.56 9.51 -17.94
C THR A 384 14.20 8.07 -17.66
N PRO A 385 14.10 7.20 -18.68
CA PRO A 385 13.86 5.78 -18.47
C PRO A 385 14.90 5.15 -17.53
N ASN A 386 14.44 4.26 -16.62
CA ASN A 386 15.27 3.65 -15.58
C ASN A 386 16.53 2.99 -16.11
N LYS A 387 16.47 2.38 -17.29
CA LYS A 387 17.62 1.71 -17.92
C LYS A 387 18.75 2.66 -18.32
N THR A 388 18.46 3.94 -18.47
CA THR A 388 19.43 4.96 -18.92
C THR A 388 19.64 6.04 -17.88
N ALA A 389 18.85 6.05 -16.80
CA ALA A 389 18.98 7.01 -15.73
C ALA A 389 20.26 6.75 -14.92
N THR A 390 21.01 7.81 -14.65
CA THR A 390 22.22 7.78 -13.79
C THR A 390 21.87 7.91 -12.32
N THR A 391 20.68 8.45 -12.01
CA THR A 391 20.14 8.58 -10.68
C THR A 391 18.68 8.20 -10.72
N LEU A 392 18.25 7.32 -9.84
CA LEU A 392 16.87 6.91 -9.70
C LEU A 392 16.24 7.60 -8.49
N SER A 393 14.95 7.85 -8.56
CA SER A 393 14.09 8.15 -7.41
C SER A 393 13.13 6.98 -7.19
N TYR A 394 12.59 6.90 -5.98
CA TYR A 394 11.76 5.78 -5.57
C TYR A 394 10.41 6.25 -5.00
N PRO A 395 9.63 7.06 -5.76
CA PRO A 395 8.37 7.61 -5.29
C PRO A 395 7.35 6.48 -5.03
N PHE A 396 6.71 6.56 -3.87
CA PHE A 396 5.74 5.58 -3.43
C PHE A 396 4.36 6.22 -3.19
N GLY A 397 4.11 6.80 -2.02
CA GLY A 397 2.88 7.52 -1.71
C GLY A 397 2.94 8.97 -2.20
N LEU A 398 1.78 9.56 -2.48
CA LEU A 398 1.68 10.96 -2.87
C LEU A 398 0.42 11.59 -2.28
N TRP A 399 0.50 12.87 -1.91
CA TRP A 399 -0.60 13.61 -1.33
C TRP A 399 -0.50 15.11 -1.65
N PHE A 400 -1.60 15.71 -2.14
CA PHE A 400 -1.68 17.13 -2.46
C PHE A 400 -2.19 17.92 -1.25
N ALA A 401 -1.44 18.90 -0.79
CA ALA A 401 -1.92 19.87 0.18
C ALA A 401 -2.81 20.93 -0.48
N ASN A 402 -2.51 21.29 -1.71
CA ASN A 402 -3.29 22.19 -2.57
C ASN A 402 -2.79 22.08 -4.02
N ALA A 403 -3.34 22.90 -4.93
CA ALA A 403 -2.97 22.89 -6.35
C ALA A 403 -1.50 23.23 -6.63
N ASN A 404 -0.79 23.80 -5.68
CA ASN A 404 0.60 24.25 -5.83
C ASN A 404 1.59 23.49 -4.94
N THR A 405 1.13 22.57 -4.10
CA THR A 405 1.98 21.83 -3.17
C THR A 405 1.63 20.35 -3.16
N LEU A 406 2.59 19.53 -3.54
CA LEU A 406 2.51 18.07 -3.56
C LEU A 406 3.61 17.49 -2.65
N TYR A 407 3.23 16.55 -1.80
CA TYR A 407 4.15 15.73 -1.03
C TYR A 407 4.27 14.35 -1.66
N VAL A 408 5.49 13.86 -1.77
CA VAL A 408 5.79 12.53 -2.31
C VAL A 408 6.69 11.80 -1.31
N ALA A 409 6.29 10.61 -0.91
CA ALA A 409 7.13 9.72 -0.14
C ALA A 409 8.11 9.02 -1.09
N ASP A 410 9.40 9.05 -0.78
CA ASP A 410 10.42 8.26 -1.46
C ASP A 410 10.87 7.14 -0.52
N GLU A 411 10.76 5.89 -1.00
CA GLU A 411 10.97 4.70 -0.16
C GLU A 411 12.44 4.34 0.03
N GLY A 412 13.37 5.06 -0.62
CA GLY A 412 14.77 4.68 -0.70
C GLY A 412 15.00 3.60 -1.74
N ASP A 413 16.25 3.30 -2.01
CA ASP A 413 16.66 2.36 -3.05
C ASP A 413 16.60 0.89 -2.63
N GLY A 414 16.41 0.64 -1.34
CA GLY A 414 16.33 -0.70 -0.80
C GLY A 414 17.62 -1.50 -0.92
N TYR A 415 18.76 -0.84 -0.91
CA TYR A 415 20.05 -1.48 -1.05
C TYR A 415 20.30 -2.48 0.08
N SER A 416 20.51 -3.73 -0.30
CA SER A 416 20.90 -4.84 0.59
C SER A 416 22.08 -5.64 0.02
N GLY A 417 22.89 -4.99 -0.82
CA GLY A 417 23.96 -5.64 -1.57
C GLY A 417 25.27 -5.88 -0.81
N GLY A 418 25.40 -5.36 0.43
CA GLY A 418 26.64 -5.51 1.20
C GLY A 418 26.46 -5.19 2.69
N THR A 419 27.52 -5.42 3.47
CA THR A 419 27.55 -5.16 4.92
C THR A 419 27.46 -3.67 5.26
N ASP A 420 27.58 -2.79 4.29
CA ASP A 420 27.44 -1.34 4.37
C ASP A 420 26.00 -0.84 4.21
N LEU A 421 25.00 -1.75 4.14
CA LEU A 421 23.59 -1.40 3.87
C LEU A 421 23.07 -0.23 4.76
N TYR A 422 23.46 -0.17 6.00
CA TYR A 422 23.04 0.91 6.89
C TYR A 422 23.70 2.25 6.54
N THR A 423 24.99 2.23 6.23
CA THR A 423 25.72 3.44 5.80
C THR A 423 25.16 3.93 4.46
N HIS A 424 24.83 3.00 3.55
CA HIS A 424 24.23 3.33 2.27
C HIS A 424 22.86 3.99 2.46
N ALA A 425 21.98 3.41 3.26
CA ALA A 425 20.67 3.99 3.59
C ALA A 425 20.82 5.38 4.23
N ALA A 426 21.79 5.57 5.14
CA ALA A 426 22.03 6.87 5.79
C ALA A 426 22.53 7.96 4.83
N GLN A 427 23.10 7.60 3.68
CA GLN A 427 23.64 8.54 2.68
C GLN A 427 22.64 8.94 1.60
N GLN A 428 21.46 8.34 1.56
CA GLN A 428 20.44 8.67 0.56
C GLN A 428 19.90 10.07 0.78
N THR A 429 19.97 10.92 -0.24
CA THR A 429 19.52 12.32 -0.16
C THR A 429 18.09 12.52 -0.68
N GLY A 430 17.59 11.59 -1.45
CA GLY A 430 16.23 11.61 -2.03
C GLY A 430 15.18 10.92 -1.18
N ALA A 431 15.59 9.92 -0.38
CA ALA A 431 14.70 9.12 0.46
C ALA A 431 14.06 9.97 1.58
N GLY A 432 12.78 9.73 1.87
CA GLY A 432 12.02 10.46 2.87
C GLY A 432 10.84 11.22 2.29
N LEU A 433 10.46 12.34 2.88
CA LEU A 433 9.32 13.16 2.44
C LEU A 433 9.78 14.30 1.56
N GLN A 434 9.49 14.23 0.28
CA GLN A 434 9.78 15.25 -0.71
C GLN A 434 8.61 16.23 -0.79
N LYS A 435 8.89 17.53 -0.68
CA LYS A 435 7.93 18.61 -0.96
C LYS A 435 8.20 19.19 -2.34
N TRP A 436 7.19 19.15 -3.17
CA TRP A 436 7.22 19.69 -4.53
C TRP A 436 6.30 20.90 -4.63
N VAL A 437 6.77 21.96 -5.29
CA VAL A 437 6.03 23.21 -5.47
C VAL A 437 5.86 23.49 -6.96
N TYR A 438 4.63 23.81 -7.36
CA TYR A 438 4.31 24.17 -8.73
C TYR A 438 4.78 25.57 -9.06
N ASN A 439 5.48 25.72 -10.17
CA ASN A 439 5.87 27.02 -10.73
C ASN A 439 5.02 27.31 -11.96
N ALA A 440 4.10 28.27 -11.83
CA ALA A 440 3.21 28.66 -12.91
C ALA A 440 3.95 29.32 -14.11
N GLY A 441 5.09 29.96 -13.89
CA GLY A 441 5.89 30.59 -14.94
C GLY A 441 6.54 29.58 -15.87
N THR A 442 7.04 28.45 -15.32
CA THR A 442 7.64 27.36 -16.07
C THR A 442 6.67 26.23 -16.38
N LYS A 443 5.46 26.26 -15.81
CA LYS A 443 4.44 25.20 -15.87
C LYS A 443 5.04 23.84 -15.48
N SER A 444 5.79 23.80 -14.40
CA SER A 444 6.46 22.58 -13.93
C SER A 444 6.54 22.56 -12.42
N TRP A 445 6.67 21.37 -11.85
CA TRP A 445 6.93 21.13 -10.44
C TRP A 445 8.43 21.24 -10.16
N LYS A 446 8.77 21.71 -8.98
CA LYS A 446 10.15 21.80 -8.52
C LYS A 446 10.23 21.21 -7.12
N LEU A 447 11.21 20.33 -6.90
CA LEU A 447 11.56 19.85 -5.57
C LEU A 447 12.05 21.04 -4.73
N ALA A 448 11.33 21.35 -3.68
CA ALA A 448 11.69 22.39 -2.73
C ALA A 448 12.73 21.89 -1.72
N TYR A 449 12.44 20.72 -1.13
CA TYR A 449 13.32 20.03 -0.19
C TYR A 449 12.82 18.61 0.11
N THR A 450 13.68 17.82 0.75
CA THR A 450 13.35 16.51 1.33
C THR A 450 13.52 16.59 2.84
N ILE A 451 12.50 16.18 3.60
CA ILE A 451 12.53 16.09 5.06
C ILE A 451 12.97 14.68 5.45
N GLN A 452 14.10 14.58 6.14
CA GLN A 452 14.70 13.34 6.63
C GLN A 452 14.93 13.35 8.14
N ASN A 453 14.99 14.55 8.75
CA ASN A 453 15.22 14.69 10.19
C ASN A 453 14.23 13.85 10.99
N GLY A 454 14.75 13.04 11.92
CA GLY A 454 13.95 12.17 12.77
C GLY A 454 13.60 10.81 12.18
N LEU A 455 13.79 10.58 10.87
CA LEU A 455 13.67 9.24 10.27
C LEU A 455 14.83 8.34 10.72
N ASN A 456 15.98 8.92 11.01
CA ASN A 456 17.21 8.21 11.40
C ASN A 456 17.55 7.13 10.34
N LEU A 457 17.62 7.55 9.07
CA LEU A 457 17.94 6.66 7.94
C LEU A 457 19.22 5.86 8.23
N GLY A 458 19.21 4.58 7.93
CA GLY A 458 20.33 3.67 8.15
C GLY A 458 20.66 3.40 9.63
N THR A 459 19.90 3.94 10.59
CA THR A 459 20.08 3.61 12.00
C THR A 459 19.24 2.39 12.35
N SER A 460 19.91 1.28 12.63
CA SER A 460 19.24 0.03 13.00
C SER A 460 18.51 0.15 14.34
N TYR A 461 17.45 -0.64 14.47
CA TYR A 461 16.68 -0.73 15.71
C TYR A 461 16.30 -2.17 16.02
N THR A 462 16.01 -2.41 17.28
CA THR A 462 15.59 -3.73 17.76
C THR A 462 14.07 -3.80 17.86
N VAL A 463 13.52 -4.98 17.53
CA VAL A 463 12.12 -5.32 17.74
C VAL A 463 12.09 -6.56 18.64
N ALA A 464 11.30 -6.53 19.69
CA ALA A 464 11.20 -7.64 20.64
C ALA A 464 10.78 -8.93 19.91
N GLY A 465 11.54 -10.01 20.09
CA GLY A 465 11.31 -11.29 19.41
C GLY A 465 11.88 -11.40 18.00
N TYR A 466 12.24 -10.30 17.34
CA TYR A 466 12.87 -10.33 16.02
C TYR A 466 14.33 -10.76 16.11
N PRO A 467 14.86 -11.51 15.14
CA PRO A 467 16.24 -11.97 15.18
C PRO A 467 17.25 -10.81 15.33
N VAL A 468 18.33 -11.09 16.00
CA VAL A 468 19.49 -10.19 16.16
C VAL A 468 20.74 -10.86 15.61
N GLY A 469 21.80 -10.10 15.42
CA GLY A 469 23.04 -10.60 14.83
C GLY A 469 22.95 -10.67 13.31
N THR A 470 23.57 -11.68 12.71
CA THR A 470 23.72 -11.83 11.27
C THR A 470 22.84 -12.97 10.74
N ASN A 471 22.11 -12.72 9.67
CA ASN A 471 21.42 -13.73 8.90
C ASN A 471 22.46 -14.60 8.16
N SER A 472 22.53 -15.89 8.51
CA SER A 472 23.50 -16.81 7.90
C SER A 472 23.30 -17.03 6.40
N ALA A 473 22.08 -16.81 5.89
CA ALA A 473 21.78 -16.97 4.46
C ALA A 473 22.28 -15.80 3.62
N THR A 474 22.28 -14.57 4.15
CA THR A 474 22.68 -13.36 3.42
C THR A 474 24.03 -12.79 3.87
N GLY A 475 24.52 -13.17 5.07
CA GLY A 475 25.68 -12.56 5.69
C GLY A 475 25.46 -11.16 6.24
N LEU A 476 24.21 -10.66 6.25
CA LEU A 476 23.83 -9.30 6.61
C LEU A 476 23.14 -9.25 7.98
N PRO A 477 23.17 -8.09 8.68
CA PRO A 477 22.56 -7.98 10.00
C PRO A 477 21.03 -8.03 9.93
N TRP A 478 20.40 -8.75 10.86
CA TRP A 478 18.95 -8.90 10.94
C TRP A 478 18.21 -7.61 11.30
N SER A 479 18.78 -6.76 12.16
CA SER A 479 18.08 -5.60 12.70
C SER A 479 17.61 -4.66 11.60
N PRO A 480 16.32 -4.31 11.53
CA PRO A 480 15.84 -3.39 10.51
C PRO A 480 16.35 -1.97 10.75
N ALA A 481 16.56 -1.21 9.67
CA ALA A 481 16.83 0.22 9.68
C ALA A 481 15.87 0.92 8.72
N THR A 482 15.51 2.16 9.01
CA THR A 482 14.67 2.95 8.10
C THR A 482 15.46 3.30 6.84
N ASP A 483 14.87 3.09 5.66
CA ASP A 483 15.42 3.41 4.36
C ASP A 483 14.78 4.66 3.73
N GLY A 484 13.48 4.87 3.95
CA GLY A 484 12.69 5.98 3.45
C GLY A 484 11.24 5.89 3.89
N LEU A 485 10.33 6.39 3.05
CA LEU A 485 8.90 6.43 3.33
C LEU A 485 8.08 5.81 2.20
N ARG A 486 6.97 5.12 2.55
CA ARG A 486 6.05 4.50 1.60
C ARG A 486 4.72 5.25 1.51
N ASN A 487 3.67 4.74 2.12
CA ASN A 487 2.35 5.35 2.08
C ASN A 487 2.27 6.57 3.00
N ILE A 488 1.60 7.62 2.53
CA ILE A 488 1.38 8.87 3.27
C ILE A 488 -0.06 9.31 3.19
N THR A 489 -0.48 10.05 4.19
CA THR A 489 -1.67 10.91 4.15
C THR A 489 -1.35 12.22 4.87
N GLY A 490 -2.16 13.25 4.65
CA GLY A 490 -1.91 14.54 5.26
C GLY A 490 -3.16 15.32 5.59
N HIS A 491 -2.95 16.39 6.34
CA HIS A 491 -3.98 17.38 6.66
C HIS A 491 -3.38 18.78 6.70
N VAL A 492 -4.08 19.74 6.08
CA VAL A 492 -3.71 21.17 6.16
C VAL A 492 -4.42 21.80 7.33
N GLU A 493 -3.65 22.32 8.28
CA GLU A 493 -4.15 22.99 9.47
C GLU A 493 -4.57 24.43 9.18
N GLN A 494 -5.45 25.00 10.02
CA GLN A 494 -5.94 26.38 9.86
C GLN A 494 -4.83 27.44 9.99
N ASP A 495 -3.74 27.11 10.70
CA ASP A 495 -2.59 28.00 10.90
C ASP A 495 -1.61 28.00 9.71
N GLY A 496 -1.91 27.23 8.65
CA GLY A 496 -1.06 27.10 7.47
C GLY A 496 0.09 26.10 7.65
N THR A 497 0.06 25.29 8.70
CA THR A 497 0.91 24.10 8.81
C THR A 497 0.25 22.90 8.14
N VAL A 498 1.05 21.89 7.86
CA VAL A 498 0.61 20.63 7.27
C VAL A 498 1.13 19.51 8.14
N THR A 499 0.24 18.65 8.61
CA THR A 499 0.64 17.40 9.25
C THR A 499 0.64 16.28 8.22
N ILE A 500 1.75 15.55 8.12
CA ILE A 500 1.89 14.37 7.26
C ILE A 500 2.18 13.16 8.15
N TRP A 501 1.38 12.11 7.98
CA TRP A 501 1.60 10.78 8.54
C TRP A 501 2.14 9.86 7.46
N ALA A 502 3.14 9.06 7.81
CA ALA A 502 3.84 8.22 6.84
C ALA A 502 4.22 6.85 7.43
N ILE A 503 4.22 5.83 6.56
CA ILE A 503 4.76 4.50 6.87
C ILE A 503 6.20 4.44 6.36
N THR A 504 7.14 3.98 7.20
CA THR A 504 8.53 3.85 6.80
C THR A 504 8.78 2.60 5.95
N SER A 505 9.76 2.68 5.06
CA SER A 505 10.44 1.51 4.47
C SER A 505 11.61 1.08 5.33
N THR A 506 12.13 -0.11 5.07
CA THR A 506 13.23 -0.71 5.84
C THR A 506 14.26 -1.36 4.94
N VAL A 507 15.48 -1.49 5.45
CA VAL A 507 16.53 -2.40 4.97
C VAL A 507 17.03 -3.24 6.12
N SER A 508 17.36 -4.50 5.83
CA SER A 508 17.93 -5.45 6.79
C SER A 508 18.61 -6.62 6.08
N GLY A 509 19.16 -7.52 6.84
CA GLY A 509 19.69 -8.81 6.36
C GLY A 509 18.61 -9.83 5.98
N ASN A 510 17.35 -9.49 6.14
CA ASN A 510 16.24 -10.34 5.70
C ASN A 510 16.20 -10.51 4.17
N GLY A 511 16.63 -9.50 3.42
CA GLY A 511 16.55 -9.50 1.96
C GLY A 511 15.17 -9.15 1.42
N ASP A 512 14.12 -9.17 2.24
CA ASP A 512 12.77 -8.75 1.90
C ASP A 512 12.34 -7.55 2.72
N GLN A 513 12.49 -6.39 2.12
CA GLN A 513 12.16 -5.09 2.70
C GLN A 513 10.67 -4.90 2.99
N GLY A 514 9.82 -5.78 2.48
CA GLY A 514 8.38 -5.78 2.73
C GLY A 514 7.99 -6.51 4.00
N ALA A 515 8.87 -7.29 4.59
CA ALA A 515 8.58 -8.17 5.71
C ALA A 515 9.09 -7.67 7.05
N ASP A 516 10.00 -6.71 7.07
CA ASP A 516 10.55 -6.17 8.30
C ASP A 516 9.52 -5.36 9.09
N PRO A 517 9.49 -5.50 10.42
CA PRO A 517 8.73 -4.59 11.27
C PRO A 517 9.18 -3.14 11.08
N ASN A 518 8.24 -2.27 10.74
CA ASN A 518 8.49 -0.87 10.39
C ASN A 518 7.77 0.11 11.34
N ARG A 519 7.62 1.38 10.93
CA ARG A 519 7.11 2.43 11.80
C ARG A 519 6.06 3.29 11.12
N LEU A 520 5.13 3.81 11.91
CA LEU A 520 4.34 4.98 11.59
C LEU A 520 5.02 6.21 12.19
N VAL A 521 5.25 7.20 11.38
CA VAL A 521 5.88 8.48 11.76
C VAL A 521 4.99 9.64 11.33
N ALA A 522 5.17 10.80 11.97
CA ALA A 522 4.52 12.03 11.54
C ALA A 522 5.47 13.22 11.59
N VAL A 523 5.21 14.21 10.74
CA VAL A 523 5.93 15.48 10.70
C VAL A 523 4.95 16.63 10.49
N ARG A 524 5.26 17.79 11.09
CA ARG A 524 4.62 19.07 10.73
C ARG A 524 5.54 19.86 9.83
N ASP A 525 5.00 20.28 8.68
CA ASP A 525 5.64 21.17 7.73
C ASP A 525 4.89 22.51 7.68
N VAL A 526 5.55 23.57 7.31
CA VAL A 526 4.94 24.88 7.08
C VAL A 526 4.67 25.03 5.59
N LEU A 527 3.39 25.12 5.20
CA LEU A 527 2.97 25.11 3.79
C LEU A 527 3.70 26.14 2.91
N ARG A 528 3.96 27.33 3.46
CA ARG A 528 4.65 28.42 2.74
C ARG A 528 6.15 28.22 2.57
N ASN A 529 6.77 27.28 3.29
CA ASN A 529 8.21 27.02 3.15
C ASN A 529 8.50 26.41 1.79
N THR A 530 9.45 26.99 1.07
CA THR A 530 9.89 26.53 -0.26
C THR A 530 11.40 26.30 -0.35
N THR A 531 12.11 26.32 0.78
CA THR A 531 13.55 26.12 0.86
C THR A 531 13.92 25.18 1.99
N ALA A 532 14.99 24.43 1.82
CA ALA A 532 15.50 23.52 2.84
C ALA A 532 15.84 24.23 4.17
N SER A 533 16.33 25.47 4.10
CA SER A 533 16.63 26.26 5.30
C SER A 533 15.37 26.63 6.09
N GLY A 534 14.22 26.84 5.41
CA GLY A 534 12.94 27.09 6.07
C GLY A 534 12.40 25.87 6.81
N ALA A 535 12.75 24.68 6.33
CA ALA A 535 12.31 23.40 6.89
C ALA A 535 13.38 22.74 7.81
N ALA A 536 14.47 23.42 8.14
CA ALA A 536 15.62 22.83 8.85
C ALA A 536 15.27 22.27 10.24
N ASN A 537 14.23 22.80 10.88
CA ASN A 537 13.77 22.37 12.20
C ASN A 537 12.61 21.35 12.14
N GLU A 538 12.10 21.05 10.96
CA GLU A 538 11.04 20.09 10.80
C GLU A 538 11.58 18.67 11.03
N ARG A 539 10.89 17.91 11.86
CA ARG A 539 11.39 16.61 12.31
C ARG A 539 10.27 15.61 12.45
N PHE A 540 10.51 14.42 11.94
CA PHE A 540 9.62 13.27 12.18
C PHE A 540 9.66 12.81 13.63
N VAL A 541 8.49 12.44 14.12
CA VAL A 541 8.28 11.75 15.39
C VAL A 541 7.72 10.37 15.10
N THR A 542 8.26 9.34 15.74
CA THR A 542 7.72 7.99 15.67
C THR A 542 6.47 7.91 16.56
N LEU A 543 5.34 7.56 15.95
CA LEU A 543 4.06 7.41 16.64
C LEU A 543 3.80 5.96 17.05
N ARG A 544 4.23 5.00 16.20
CA ARG A 544 4.02 3.58 16.43
C ARG A 544 5.10 2.74 15.78
N ASN A 545 5.48 1.66 16.44
CA ASN A 545 6.35 0.63 15.90
C ASN A 545 5.52 -0.62 15.62
N ALA A 546 5.79 -1.31 14.52
CA ALA A 546 5.31 -2.66 14.28
C ALA A 546 5.98 -3.63 15.26
N GLY A 547 5.23 -4.62 15.71
CA GLY A 547 5.72 -5.69 16.57
C GLY A 547 6.31 -6.87 15.78
N PHE A 548 6.67 -7.92 16.50
CA PHE A 548 7.09 -9.19 15.91
C PHE A 548 5.97 -9.79 15.05
N GLY A 549 6.29 -10.15 13.82
CA GLY A 549 5.30 -10.68 12.87
C GLY A 549 4.32 -9.65 12.32
N GLU A 550 4.59 -8.35 12.47
CA GLU A 550 3.73 -7.28 11.99
C GLU A 550 4.46 -6.35 11.03
N VAL A 551 3.73 -5.86 10.02
CA VAL A 551 4.19 -4.80 9.13
C VAL A 551 3.06 -3.79 8.90
N LEU A 552 3.32 -2.51 9.15
CA LEU A 552 2.41 -1.42 8.81
C LEU A 552 2.49 -1.16 7.30
N ARG A 553 1.34 -0.93 6.65
CA ARG A 553 1.27 -0.84 5.19
C ARG A 553 0.77 0.52 4.70
N GLY A 554 -0.48 0.82 4.91
CA GLY A 554 -1.14 2.04 4.49
C GLY A 554 -1.52 2.93 5.66
N VAL A 555 -1.68 4.21 5.41
CA VAL A 555 -2.25 5.18 6.34
C VAL A 555 -3.20 6.11 5.58
N SER A 556 -4.36 6.38 6.16
CA SER A 556 -5.38 7.28 5.63
C SER A 556 -6.14 7.96 6.77
N LEU A 557 -6.83 9.04 6.47
CA LEU A 557 -7.87 9.56 7.36
C LEU A 557 -9.00 8.54 7.46
N ALA A 558 -9.69 8.49 8.62
CA ALA A 558 -10.82 7.59 8.81
C ALA A 558 -12.04 8.01 7.97
N PRO A 559 -12.84 7.06 7.46
CA PRO A 559 -14.05 7.39 6.71
C PRO A 559 -15.10 8.09 7.58
N GLY A 560 -15.95 8.92 6.97
CA GLY A 560 -17.02 9.63 7.66
C GLY A 560 -16.58 10.79 8.56
N GLY A 561 -15.29 11.08 8.66
CA GLY A 561 -14.76 12.23 9.41
C GLY A 561 -15.18 13.58 8.78
N GLN A 562 -15.09 14.67 9.54
CA GLN A 562 -15.50 16.03 9.11
C GLN A 562 -14.65 16.60 7.94
N PHE A 563 -13.71 15.84 7.40
CA PHE A 563 -12.77 16.28 6.36
C PHE A 563 -13.31 16.17 4.93
N GLY A 564 -14.47 15.55 4.71
CA GLY A 564 -15.04 15.26 3.38
C GLY A 564 -15.51 16.47 2.55
N LYS A 565 -15.12 17.70 2.86
CA LYS A 565 -15.56 18.91 2.13
C LYS A 565 -14.45 19.70 1.43
N TRP A 566 -13.24 19.18 1.29
CA TRP A 566 -12.11 19.91 0.71
C TRP A 566 -11.50 19.26 -0.54
N PHE A 567 -12.33 18.58 -1.34
CA PHE A 567 -11.90 18.09 -2.65
C PHE A 567 -12.73 18.68 -3.77
#